data_0a843cd38d42d024cddcd0818602e3a9
#
_entry.id   0a843cd38d42d024cddcd0818602e3a9
#
_cell.length_a   1.000
_cell.length_b   1.000
_cell.length_c   1.000
_cell.angle_alpha   90.00
_cell.angle_beta   90.00
_cell.angle_gamma   90.00
#
_symmetry.space_group_name_H-M   'P 1'
#
loop_
_entity.id
_entity.type
_entity.pdbx_description
1 polymer ?
#
loop_
_entity_poly.entity_id
_entity_poly.type
_entity_poly.pdbx_seq_one_letter_code
_entity_poly.pdbx_strand_id
1 'polypeptide(L)'
;MKHLRRSNLAARPGKINLMEILVAAAVLVVLIVIAAAFMKSSREKKELAEATRRMEAIGVALRGYIDDSGGLLPLEDVPGTDNWLTAGKPEAAEVWYNVLPKRMGASAVSELLDNPADFYKNSYPLYIPGAPYPKSDKKLKKPYFAFGMNSRLQRKAEDGSKQQGTIASVLEPSRTVAFQERGVTKKEQTSKLQGGFDGAPKANAKNFAARHNQKGLILFLDGSVRAYAFSELVDNTGRTIFPQENLIWTPNPEKNPN
;
A
#
# COMPACT_ATOMS: atom_id res chain seq x y z
N MET A 1 -16.65 -77.10 -34.99
CA MET A 1 -17.19 -76.16 -33.98
C MET A 1 -16.19 -76.06 -32.83
N LYS A 2 -15.43 -74.94 -32.75
CA LYS A 2 -14.45 -74.70 -31.68
C LYS A 2 -15.08 -73.75 -30.68
N HIS A 3 -15.37 -74.22 -29.46
CA HIS A 3 -15.81 -73.36 -28.35
C HIS A 3 -14.68 -72.54 -27.82
N LEU A 4 -14.72 -71.22 -28.03
CA LEU A 4 -13.85 -70.23 -27.36
C LEU A 4 -14.33 -70.06 -25.91
N ARG A 5 -13.54 -70.59 -24.94
CA ARG A 5 -13.67 -70.29 -23.51
C ARG A 5 -13.25 -68.86 -23.26
N ARG A 6 -14.21 -67.97 -22.94
CA ARG A 6 -13.91 -66.68 -22.35
C ARG A 6 -13.47 -66.85 -20.91
N SER A 7 -12.23 -66.62 -20.63
CA SER A 7 -11.72 -66.52 -19.27
C SER A 7 -12.12 -65.17 -18.68
N ASN A 8 -13.12 -65.14 -17.81
CA ASN A 8 -13.43 -63.98 -16.96
C ASN A 8 -12.32 -63.86 -15.91
N LEU A 9 -11.37 -62.95 -16.17
CA LEU A 9 -10.44 -62.42 -15.15
C LEU A 9 -11.22 -61.49 -14.25
N ALA A 10 -11.92 -62.03 -13.24
CA ALA A 10 -12.45 -61.24 -12.14
C ALA A 10 -11.26 -60.67 -11.35
N ALA A 11 -10.96 -59.37 -11.51
CA ALA A 11 -10.03 -58.68 -10.67
C ALA A 11 -10.49 -58.79 -9.21
N ARG A 12 -9.74 -59.51 -8.38
CA ARG A 12 -9.97 -59.56 -6.92
C ARG A 12 -9.72 -58.11 -6.39
N PRO A 13 -10.67 -57.51 -5.64
CA PRO A 13 -10.40 -56.25 -4.97
C PRO A 13 -9.27 -56.46 -3.96
N GLY A 14 -8.13 -55.86 -4.22
CA GLY A 14 -6.97 -55.90 -3.29
C GLY A 14 -7.44 -55.31 -1.95
N LYS A 15 -7.16 -56.04 -0.85
CA LYS A 15 -7.38 -55.51 0.51
C LYS A 15 -6.43 -54.31 0.68
N ILE A 16 -6.97 -53.12 0.76
CA ILE A 16 -6.21 -51.88 1.03
C ILE A 16 -5.60 -52.02 2.42
N ASN A 17 -4.29 -51.95 2.50
CA ASN A 17 -3.55 -52.06 3.76
C ASN A 17 -3.66 -50.71 4.50
N LEU A 18 -3.80 -50.73 5.83
CA LEU A 18 -3.82 -49.53 6.68
C LEU A 18 -2.60 -48.63 6.40
N MET A 19 -1.45 -49.22 6.11
CA MET A 19 -0.23 -48.48 5.77
C MET A 19 -0.34 -47.73 4.44
N GLU A 20 -1.01 -48.29 3.44
CA GLU A 20 -1.27 -47.63 2.15
C GLU A 20 -2.21 -46.42 2.34
N ILE A 21 -3.22 -46.54 3.20
CA ILE A 21 -4.12 -45.43 3.55
C ILE A 21 -3.35 -44.31 4.26
N LEU A 22 -2.48 -44.66 5.22
CA LEU A 22 -1.65 -43.67 5.95
C LEU A 22 -0.68 -42.94 5.02
N VAL A 23 -0.03 -43.65 4.11
CA VAL A 23 0.88 -43.08 3.11
C VAL A 23 0.10 -42.14 2.17
N ALA A 24 -1.06 -42.58 1.65
CA ALA A 24 -1.90 -41.77 0.78
C ALA A 24 -2.39 -40.51 1.50
N ALA A 25 -2.79 -40.61 2.77
CA ALA A 25 -3.20 -39.48 3.58
C ALA A 25 -2.04 -38.48 3.80
N ALA A 26 -0.82 -39.00 4.12
CA ALA A 26 0.34 -38.13 4.29
C ALA A 26 0.71 -37.38 2.99
N VAL A 27 0.68 -38.06 1.85
CA VAL A 27 0.92 -37.44 0.53
C VAL A 27 -0.12 -36.37 0.24
N LEU A 28 -1.41 -36.66 0.53
CA LEU A 28 -2.48 -35.68 0.34
C LEU A 28 -2.28 -34.42 1.19
N VAL A 29 -1.90 -34.56 2.45
CA VAL A 29 -1.59 -33.41 3.34
C VAL A 29 -0.45 -32.57 2.76
N VAL A 30 0.63 -33.19 2.30
CA VAL A 30 1.77 -32.48 1.68
C VAL A 30 1.32 -31.73 0.43
N LEU A 31 0.51 -32.35 -0.43
CA LEU A 31 -0.01 -31.69 -1.63
C LEU A 31 -0.90 -30.49 -1.30
N ILE A 32 -1.75 -30.60 -0.25
CA ILE A 32 -2.60 -29.48 0.21
C ILE A 32 -1.72 -28.33 0.70
N VAL A 33 -0.67 -28.58 1.47
CA VAL A 33 0.25 -27.56 1.97
C VAL A 33 0.97 -26.85 0.82
N ILE A 34 1.46 -27.61 -0.16
CA ILE A 34 2.12 -27.04 -1.35
C ILE A 34 1.13 -26.19 -2.17
N ALA A 35 -0.09 -26.67 -2.39
CA ALA A 35 -1.12 -25.93 -3.12
C ALA A 35 -1.51 -24.63 -2.39
N ALA A 36 -1.66 -24.67 -1.06
CA ALA A 36 -1.95 -23.51 -0.25
C ALA A 36 -0.82 -22.46 -0.32
N ALA A 37 0.44 -22.88 -0.24
CA ALA A 37 1.60 -22.01 -0.37
C ALA A 37 1.67 -21.37 -1.77
N PHE A 38 1.38 -22.12 -2.82
CA PHE A 38 1.33 -21.62 -4.20
C PHE A 38 0.21 -20.61 -4.41
N MET A 39 -0.99 -20.89 -3.89
CA MET A 39 -2.13 -19.96 -3.96
C MET A 39 -1.84 -18.65 -3.22
N LYS A 40 -1.23 -18.72 -2.03
CA LYS A 40 -0.80 -17.55 -1.27
C LYS A 40 0.18 -16.70 -2.06
N SER A 41 1.25 -17.30 -2.59
CA SER A 41 2.26 -16.60 -3.40
C SER A 41 1.66 -15.94 -4.65
N SER A 42 0.77 -16.65 -5.34
CA SER A 42 0.07 -16.12 -6.52
C SER A 42 -0.82 -14.93 -6.19
N ARG A 43 -1.53 -14.99 -5.05
CA ARG A 43 -2.36 -13.89 -4.56
C ARG A 43 -1.50 -12.66 -4.20
N GLU A 44 -0.42 -12.83 -3.45
CA GLU A 44 0.51 -11.76 -3.07
C GLU A 44 1.11 -11.06 -4.29
N LYS A 45 1.48 -11.81 -5.35
CA LYS A 45 1.95 -11.24 -6.61
C LYS A 45 0.89 -10.39 -7.31
N LYS A 46 -0.38 -10.85 -7.33
CA LYS A 46 -1.49 -10.09 -7.91
C LYS A 46 -1.77 -8.80 -7.12
N GLU A 47 -1.77 -8.89 -5.78
CA GLU A 47 -1.99 -7.74 -4.90
C GLU A 47 -0.87 -6.70 -5.09
N LEU A 48 0.40 -7.13 -5.18
CA LEU A 48 1.54 -6.26 -5.45
C LEU A 48 1.41 -5.57 -6.81
N ALA A 49 1.11 -6.32 -7.87
CA ALA A 49 0.97 -5.76 -9.22
C ALA A 49 -0.18 -4.73 -9.28
N GLU A 50 -1.32 -5.01 -8.65
CA GLU A 50 -2.44 -4.08 -8.60
C GLU A 50 -2.11 -2.85 -7.74
N ALA A 51 -1.44 -3.01 -6.60
CA ALA A 51 -0.98 -1.90 -5.76
C ALA A 51 0.01 -1.00 -6.52
N THR A 52 0.96 -1.60 -7.26
CA THR A 52 1.91 -0.88 -8.12
C THR A 52 1.17 -0.04 -9.16
N ARG A 53 0.25 -0.65 -9.91
CA ARG A 53 -0.55 0.04 -10.93
C ARG A 53 -1.32 1.23 -10.35
N ARG A 54 -1.87 1.10 -9.13
CA ARG A 54 -2.59 2.18 -8.46
C ARG A 54 -1.66 3.30 -8.04
N MET A 55 -0.50 2.99 -7.50
CA MET A 55 0.48 4.02 -7.15
C MET A 55 1.03 4.72 -8.39
N GLU A 56 1.22 4.03 -9.51
CA GLU A 56 1.57 4.63 -10.79
C GLU A 56 0.48 5.60 -11.27
N ALA A 57 -0.80 5.21 -11.16
CA ALA A 57 -1.93 6.09 -11.51
C ALA A 57 -2.00 7.33 -10.61
N ILE A 58 -1.67 7.20 -9.32
CA ILE A 58 -1.52 8.33 -8.40
C ILE A 58 -0.35 9.23 -8.85
N GLY A 59 0.76 8.64 -9.30
CA GLY A 59 1.91 9.38 -9.85
C GLY A 59 1.54 10.20 -11.09
N VAL A 60 0.72 9.64 -11.98
CA VAL A 60 0.18 10.36 -13.16
C VAL A 60 -0.72 11.52 -12.72
N ALA A 61 -1.64 11.28 -11.77
CA ALA A 61 -2.52 12.31 -11.23
C ALA A 61 -1.74 13.43 -10.51
N LEU A 62 -0.68 13.07 -9.77
CA LEU A 62 0.22 14.01 -9.11
C LEU A 62 0.92 14.91 -10.12
N ARG A 63 1.50 14.36 -11.18
CA ARG A 63 2.10 15.15 -12.25
C ARG A 63 1.12 16.12 -12.87
N GLY A 64 -0.08 15.64 -13.27
CA GLY A 64 -1.10 16.51 -13.81
C GLY A 64 -1.52 17.64 -12.85
N TYR A 65 -1.56 17.36 -11.53
CA TYR A 65 -1.79 18.40 -10.53
C TYR A 65 -0.64 19.43 -10.52
N ILE A 66 0.59 18.99 -10.49
CA ILE A 66 1.78 19.86 -10.48
C ILE A 66 1.79 20.77 -11.72
N ASP A 67 1.52 20.20 -12.89
CA ASP A 67 1.52 20.96 -14.16
C ASP A 67 0.44 22.05 -14.17
N ASP A 68 -0.78 21.72 -13.73
CA ASP A 68 -1.92 22.65 -13.71
C ASP A 68 -1.84 23.68 -12.58
N SER A 69 -1.14 23.39 -11.48
CA SER A 69 -0.98 24.28 -10.33
C SER A 69 0.25 25.19 -10.41
N GLY A 70 0.94 25.24 -11.57
CA GLY A 70 2.14 26.06 -11.73
C GLY A 70 3.33 25.53 -10.93
N GLY A 71 3.42 24.22 -10.76
CA GLY A 71 4.52 23.55 -10.09
C GLY A 71 4.34 23.35 -8.59
N LEU A 72 3.17 23.64 -8.04
CA LEU A 72 2.86 23.38 -6.62
C LEU A 72 2.63 21.87 -6.38
N LEU A 73 3.12 21.38 -5.26
CA LEU A 73 2.78 20.05 -4.74
C LEU A 73 1.49 20.15 -3.92
N PRO A 74 0.60 19.15 -3.92
CA PRO A 74 -0.59 19.19 -3.06
C PRO A 74 -0.18 19.23 -1.59
N LEU A 75 -1.08 19.64 -0.71
CA LEU A 75 -0.88 19.55 0.73
C LEU A 75 -0.92 18.08 1.18
N GLU A 76 -0.07 17.70 2.13
CA GLU A 76 -0.07 16.34 2.70
C GLU A 76 -1.26 16.11 3.60
N ASP A 77 -1.60 17.13 4.39
CA ASP A 77 -2.60 17.09 5.46
C ASP A 77 -2.85 18.50 5.99
N VAL A 78 -3.98 18.70 6.65
CA VAL A 78 -4.27 19.92 7.42
C VAL A 78 -4.60 19.54 8.87
N PRO A 79 -4.47 20.45 9.85
CA PRO A 79 -4.80 20.19 11.23
C PRO A 79 -6.23 19.65 11.41
N GLY A 80 -6.40 18.55 12.13
CA GLY A 80 -7.70 17.97 12.44
C GLY A 80 -8.30 17.05 11.37
N THR A 81 -7.52 16.57 10.40
CA THR A 81 -7.99 15.66 9.35
C THR A 81 -8.18 14.20 9.78
N ASP A 82 -8.29 13.93 11.07
CA ASP A 82 -8.49 12.59 11.60
C ASP A 82 -9.93 12.06 11.44
N ASN A 83 -10.81 12.80 10.78
CA ASN A 83 -12.19 12.38 10.55
C ASN A 83 -12.73 12.90 9.20
N TRP A 84 -13.90 12.37 8.78
CA TRP A 84 -14.53 12.72 7.52
C TRP A 84 -14.91 14.19 7.41
N LEU A 85 -15.35 14.82 8.52
CA LEU A 85 -15.75 16.22 8.53
C LEU A 85 -14.58 17.15 8.23
N THR A 86 -13.41 16.85 8.77
CA THR A 86 -12.21 17.66 8.52
C THR A 86 -11.69 17.53 7.10
N ALA A 87 -11.92 16.38 6.44
CA ALA A 87 -11.61 16.22 5.02
C ALA A 87 -12.44 17.18 4.13
N GLY A 88 -13.65 17.56 4.56
CA GLY A 88 -14.55 18.49 3.86
C GLY A 88 -14.33 19.97 4.15
N LYS A 89 -13.40 20.34 5.02
CA LYS A 89 -13.13 21.75 5.33
C LYS A 89 -12.44 22.49 4.16
N PRO A 90 -12.66 23.80 4.01
CA PRO A 90 -12.01 24.59 2.97
C PRO A 90 -10.49 24.49 2.96
N GLU A 91 -9.87 24.40 4.14
CA GLU A 91 -8.42 24.27 4.29
C GLU A 91 -7.89 22.94 3.72
N ALA A 92 -8.76 21.92 3.60
CA ALA A 92 -8.42 20.63 3.01
C ALA A 92 -8.63 20.57 1.48
N ALA A 93 -9.04 21.66 0.84
CA ALA A 93 -9.33 21.66 -0.60
C ALA A 93 -8.13 21.22 -1.45
N GLU A 94 -6.92 21.66 -1.08
CA GLU A 94 -5.67 21.35 -1.79
C GLU A 94 -4.90 20.14 -1.22
N VAL A 95 -5.52 19.35 -0.34
CA VAL A 95 -4.88 18.12 0.17
C VAL A 95 -4.96 17.01 -0.88
N TRP A 96 -3.90 16.26 -1.01
CA TRP A 96 -3.72 15.24 -2.05
C TRP A 96 -4.91 14.27 -2.19
N TYR A 97 -5.54 13.87 -1.10
CA TYR A 97 -6.68 12.95 -1.11
C TYR A 97 -7.99 13.59 -1.58
N ASN A 98 -8.02 14.92 -1.75
CA ASN A 98 -9.15 15.62 -2.38
C ASN A 98 -8.85 15.96 -3.85
N VAL A 99 -7.64 16.34 -4.19
CA VAL A 99 -7.30 16.77 -5.55
C VAL A 99 -6.93 15.64 -6.50
N LEU A 100 -6.23 14.60 -6.03
CA LEU A 100 -5.78 13.52 -6.91
C LEU A 100 -6.91 12.59 -7.38
N PRO A 101 -7.88 12.15 -6.52
CA PRO A 101 -9.00 11.34 -7.00
C PRO A 101 -9.79 11.99 -8.12
N LYS A 102 -10.05 13.30 -8.06
CA LYS A 102 -10.76 14.05 -9.12
C LYS A 102 -10.04 13.92 -10.48
N ARG A 103 -8.72 13.96 -10.48
CA ARG A 103 -7.92 13.75 -11.69
C ARG A 103 -7.93 12.31 -12.20
N MET A 104 -8.30 11.38 -11.33
CA MET A 104 -8.48 9.96 -11.67
C MET A 104 -9.93 9.63 -12.04
N GLY A 105 -10.82 10.63 -12.17
CA GLY A 105 -12.24 10.47 -12.49
C GLY A 105 -13.08 9.94 -11.32
N ALA A 106 -12.62 10.12 -10.08
CA ALA A 106 -13.32 9.68 -8.87
C ALA A 106 -13.64 10.87 -7.95
N SER A 107 -14.58 10.67 -7.03
CA SER A 107 -14.91 11.64 -6.01
C SER A 107 -13.74 11.95 -5.09
N ALA A 108 -13.59 13.20 -4.67
CA ALA A 108 -12.70 13.57 -3.58
C ALA A 108 -13.11 12.87 -2.27
N VAL A 109 -12.17 12.70 -1.34
CA VAL A 109 -12.50 12.13 -0.02
C VAL A 109 -13.52 13.00 0.72
N SER A 110 -13.45 14.33 0.56
CA SER A 110 -14.43 15.28 1.09
C SER A 110 -15.87 15.06 0.59
N GLU A 111 -16.04 14.48 -0.59
CA GLU A 111 -17.34 14.19 -1.21
C GLU A 111 -17.93 12.83 -0.77
N LEU A 112 -17.16 12.04 -0.02
CA LEU A 112 -17.59 10.72 0.48
C LEU A 112 -18.16 10.77 1.90
N LEU A 113 -18.37 11.97 2.46
CA LEU A 113 -18.85 12.14 3.83
C LEU A 113 -20.16 11.38 4.09
N ASP A 114 -21.11 11.41 3.15
CA ASP A 114 -22.41 10.75 3.27
C ASP A 114 -22.35 9.24 2.98
N ASN A 115 -21.30 8.78 2.28
CA ASN A 115 -21.08 7.40 1.92
C ASN A 115 -19.63 6.96 2.17
N PRO A 116 -19.16 6.95 3.43
CA PRO A 116 -17.76 6.61 3.75
C PRO A 116 -17.32 5.22 3.30
N ALA A 117 -18.28 4.29 3.13
CA ALA A 117 -18.01 2.94 2.64
C ALA A 117 -17.46 2.91 1.20
N ASP A 118 -17.74 3.94 0.40
CA ASP A 118 -17.27 4.02 -0.99
C ASP A 118 -15.76 4.18 -1.08
N PHE A 119 -15.13 4.82 -0.08
CA PHE A 119 -13.69 4.91 0.05
C PHE A 119 -12.99 3.52 0.11
N TYR A 120 -13.68 2.53 0.68
CA TYR A 120 -13.13 1.18 0.88
C TYR A 120 -13.53 0.19 -0.21
N LYS A 121 -14.19 0.65 -1.27
CA LYS A 121 -14.46 -0.19 -2.44
C LYS A 121 -13.18 -0.42 -3.24
N ASN A 122 -13.03 -1.64 -3.76
CA ASN A 122 -11.89 -1.95 -4.63
C ASN A 122 -11.85 -1.09 -5.91
N SER A 123 -12.95 -0.49 -6.31
CA SER A 123 -13.02 0.45 -7.44
C SER A 123 -12.53 1.85 -7.12
N TYR A 124 -12.38 2.22 -5.83
CA TYR A 124 -11.91 3.55 -5.46
C TYR A 124 -10.40 3.66 -5.66
N PRO A 125 -9.89 4.73 -6.32
CA PRO A 125 -8.49 4.79 -6.73
C PRO A 125 -7.49 4.81 -5.58
N LEU A 126 -7.88 5.28 -4.39
CA LEU A 126 -7.02 5.31 -3.21
C LEU A 126 -7.06 4.01 -2.39
N TYR A 127 -7.86 3.02 -2.80
CA TYR A 127 -7.87 1.70 -2.16
C TYR A 127 -6.64 0.89 -2.57
N ILE A 128 -5.91 0.36 -1.61
CA ILE A 128 -4.76 -0.55 -1.85
C ILE A 128 -5.14 -1.98 -1.49
N PRO A 129 -5.08 -2.92 -2.44
CA PRO A 129 -5.33 -4.34 -2.18
C PRO A 129 -4.38 -4.90 -1.11
N GLY A 130 -4.88 -5.80 -0.29
CA GLY A 130 -4.10 -6.41 0.78
C GLY A 130 -3.99 -5.57 2.05
N ALA A 131 -4.33 -4.28 2.03
CA ALA A 131 -4.36 -3.47 3.24
C ALA A 131 -5.50 -3.89 4.18
N PRO A 132 -5.25 -4.03 5.50
CA PRO A 132 -6.24 -4.52 6.46
C PRO A 132 -7.18 -3.41 6.92
N TYR A 133 -7.98 -2.86 6.01
CA TYR A 133 -8.96 -1.83 6.33
C TYR A 133 -9.99 -2.30 7.37
N PRO A 134 -10.54 -1.37 8.18
CA PRO A 134 -11.62 -1.70 9.09
C PRO A 134 -12.84 -2.23 8.32
N LYS A 135 -13.42 -3.35 8.79
CA LYS A 135 -14.57 -3.99 8.15
C LYS A 135 -15.94 -3.58 8.74
N SER A 136 -15.93 -2.79 9.80
CA SER A 136 -17.15 -2.46 10.56
C SER A 136 -17.49 -0.99 10.38
N ASP A 137 -18.73 -0.68 10.04
CA ASP A 137 -19.25 0.69 9.90
C ASP A 137 -19.02 1.54 11.14
N LYS A 138 -19.07 0.94 12.33
CA LYS A 138 -18.75 1.63 13.62
C LYS A 138 -17.29 2.10 13.71
N LYS A 139 -16.38 1.54 12.90
CA LYS A 139 -14.95 1.89 12.86
C LYS A 139 -14.61 2.86 11.74
N LEU A 140 -15.54 3.13 10.83
CA LEU A 140 -15.34 4.04 9.71
C LEU A 140 -15.49 5.52 10.12
N LYS A 141 -15.02 5.90 11.32
CA LYS A 141 -15.10 7.27 11.81
C LYS A 141 -14.18 8.26 11.08
N LYS A 142 -13.22 7.74 10.35
CA LYS A 142 -12.25 8.49 9.57
C LYS A 142 -11.84 7.71 8.31
N PRO A 143 -11.33 8.37 7.27
CA PRO A 143 -10.65 7.66 6.19
C PRO A 143 -9.35 7.03 6.71
N TYR A 144 -9.11 5.76 6.36
CA TYR A 144 -7.86 5.05 6.67
C TYR A 144 -7.08 4.88 5.37
N PHE A 145 -6.02 5.63 5.22
CA PHE A 145 -5.16 5.58 4.05
C PHE A 145 -4.12 4.48 4.20
N ALA A 146 -4.01 3.60 3.21
CA ALA A 146 -2.99 2.55 3.15
C ALA A 146 -1.68 3.02 2.51
N PHE A 147 -1.65 4.25 2.03
CA PHE A 147 -0.46 5.00 1.65
C PHE A 147 -0.65 6.46 2.08
N GLY A 148 0.45 7.19 2.13
CA GLY A 148 0.42 8.58 2.55
C GLY A 148 1.48 9.41 1.85
N MET A 149 1.26 10.71 1.80
CA MET A 149 2.20 11.65 1.23
C MET A 149 3.36 11.92 2.19
N ASN A 150 4.54 12.11 1.64
CA ASN A 150 5.74 12.44 2.41
C ASN A 150 5.59 13.81 3.09
N SER A 151 5.66 13.78 4.43
CA SER A 151 5.46 14.96 5.28
C SER A 151 6.50 16.05 5.10
N ARG A 152 7.65 15.75 4.51
CA ARG A 152 8.76 16.69 4.37
C ARG A 152 8.75 17.48 3.06
N LEU A 153 7.79 17.24 2.19
CA LEU A 153 7.61 18.01 0.95
C LEU A 153 6.90 19.35 1.19
N GLN A 154 6.33 19.54 2.37
CA GLN A 154 5.65 20.78 2.74
C GLN A 154 6.65 21.85 3.17
N ARG A 155 6.33 23.11 2.89
CA ARG A 155 7.01 24.26 3.47
C ARG A 155 6.31 24.67 4.77
N LYS A 156 7.03 25.39 5.61
CA LYS A 156 6.48 26.08 6.78
C LYS A 156 6.49 27.58 6.50
N ALA A 157 5.35 28.23 6.73
CA ALA A 157 5.27 29.67 6.77
C ALA A 157 5.94 30.21 8.06
N GLU A 158 6.12 31.52 8.14
CA GLU A 158 6.70 32.19 9.33
C GLU A 158 5.85 31.96 10.59
N ASP A 159 4.54 31.87 10.44
CA ASP A 159 3.59 31.55 11.52
C ASP A 159 3.56 30.05 11.89
N GLY A 160 4.39 29.24 11.23
CA GLY A 160 4.45 27.79 11.44
C GLY A 160 3.38 26.98 10.70
N SER A 161 2.46 27.64 9.98
CA SER A 161 1.45 26.95 9.16
C SER A 161 2.12 26.18 8.00
N LYS A 162 1.46 25.11 7.56
CA LYS A 162 1.92 24.32 6.41
C LYS A 162 1.51 25.01 5.11
N GLN A 163 2.45 25.05 4.19
CA GLN A 163 2.26 25.55 2.83
C GLN A 163 2.66 24.48 1.82
N GLN A 164 2.09 24.56 0.64
CA GLN A 164 2.47 23.71 -0.49
C GLN A 164 3.95 23.90 -0.83
N GLY A 165 4.65 22.78 -1.00
CA GLY A 165 5.97 22.77 -1.60
C GLY A 165 5.90 23.04 -3.10
N THR A 166 7.03 23.21 -3.75
CA THR A 166 7.12 23.35 -5.21
C THR A 166 8.05 22.30 -5.79
N ILE A 167 7.70 21.78 -6.96
CA ILE A 167 8.56 20.82 -7.66
C ILE A 167 9.91 21.43 -8.03
N ALA A 168 9.95 22.74 -8.31
CA ALA A 168 11.18 23.46 -8.60
C ALA A 168 12.19 23.50 -7.43
N SER A 169 11.73 23.26 -6.20
CA SER A 169 12.60 23.17 -5.03
C SER A 169 13.22 21.78 -4.83
N VAL A 170 12.79 20.78 -5.60
CA VAL A 170 13.23 19.39 -5.49
C VAL A 170 14.43 19.16 -6.41
N LEU A 171 15.58 18.86 -5.83
CA LEU A 171 16.81 18.67 -6.61
C LEU A 171 16.83 17.35 -7.36
N GLU A 172 16.28 16.26 -6.77
CA GLU A 172 16.36 14.91 -7.29
C GLU A 172 14.99 14.21 -7.28
N PRO A 173 14.06 14.56 -8.21
CA PRO A 173 12.71 13.99 -8.21
C PRO A 173 12.66 12.46 -8.30
N SER A 174 13.60 11.83 -9.00
CA SER A 174 13.68 10.37 -9.17
C SER A 174 14.10 9.61 -7.92
N ARG A 175 14.61 10.32 -6.91
CA ARG A 175 15.01 9.76 -5.61
C ARG A 175 14.16 10.32 -4.46
N THR A 176 13.41 11.40 -4.69
CA THR A 176 12.60 12.04 -3.66
C THR A 176 11.25 11.35 -3.54
N VAL A 177 10.98 10.82 -2.35
CA VAL A 177 9.73 10.13 -2.00
C VAL A 177 8.57 11.10 -2.11
N ALA A 178 7.57 10.78 -2.93
CA ALA A 178 6.29 11.49 -2.99
C ALA A 178 5.26 10.81 -2.06
N PHE A 179 5.06 9.51 -2.22
CA PHE A 179 4.17 8.69 -1.42
C PHE A 179 4.83 7.37 -1.06
N GLN A 180 4.36 6.77 0.02
CA GLN A 180 4.71 5.39 0.38
C GLN A 180 3.51 4.65 0.94
N GLU A 181 3.53 3.32 0.84
CA GLU A 181 2.61 2.49 1.60
C GLU A 181 2.85 2.68 3.09
N ARG A 182 1.75 2.85 3.83
CA ARG A 182 1.79 3.02 5.28
C ARG A 182 0.84 2.08 5.99
N GLY A 183 1.12 1.80 7.26
CA GLY A 183 0.28 0.93 8.05
C GLY A 183 -1.08 1.54 8.41
N VAL A 184 -2.10 0.73 8.26
CA VAL A 184 -3.49 1.02 8.63
C VAL A 184 -3.79 0.53 10.04
N THR A 185 -3.17 -0.59 10.43
CA THR A 185 -3.33 -1.20 11.75
C THR A 185 -2.00 -1.70 12.30
N LYS A 186 -1.89 -1.79 13.63
CA LYS A 186 -0.71 -2.34 14.31
C LYS A 186 -0.34 -3.78 13.87
N LYS A 187 -1.26 -4.52 13.25
CA LYS A 187 -1.00 -5.87 12.74
C LYS A 187 -0.01 -5.90 11.56
N GLU A 188 0.17 -4.78 10.88
CA GLU A 188 1.14 -4.64 9.77
C GLU A 188 2.54 -4.27 10.26
N GLN A 189 2.68 -4.01 11.56
CA GLN A 189 3.96 -3.66 12.15
C GLN A 189 4.91 -4.88 12.10
N THR A 190 6.03 -4.74 11.44
CA THR A 190 7.05 -5.80 11.31
C THR A 190 8.17 -5.66 12.34
N SER A 191 8.29 -4.47 12.97
CA SER A 191 9.28 -4.18 14.01
C SER A 191 8.67 -3.31 15.11
N LYS A 192 9.10 -3.50 16.36
CA LYS A 192 8.72 -2.64 17.50
C LYS A 192 9.16 -1.18 17.33
N LEU A 193 10.11 -0.93 16.42
CA LEU A 193 10.64 0.40 16.12
C LEU A 193 9.72 1.22 15.21
N GLN A 194 8.75 0.58 14.57
CA GLN A 194 7.76 1.24 13.75
C GLN A 194 6.66 1.88 14.59
N GLY A 195 6.06 2.96 14.07
CA GLY A 195 4.95 3.67 14.72
C GLY A 195 4.05 4.36 13.71
N GLY A 196 2.89 4.86 14.18
CA GLY A 196 1.94 5.57 13.33
C GLY A 196 1.16 4.66 12.38
N PHE A 197 0.82 3.44 12.83
CA PHE A 197 -0.03 2.49 12.09
C PHE A 197 -1.50 2.77 12.36
N ASP A 198 -1.98 3.90 11.87
CA ASP A 198 -3.30 4.48 12.13
C ASP A 198 -4.04 4.94 10.87
N GLY A 199 -3.44 4.72 9.70
CA GLY A 199 -4.02 5.12 8.41
C GLY A 199 -4.14 6.64 8.20
N ALA A 200 -3.31 7.48 8.84
CA ALA A 200 -3.33 8.91 8.56
C ALA A 200 -2.84 9.24 7.14
N PRO A 201 -3.17 10.40 6.55
CA PRO A 201 -2.83 10.71 5.15
C PRO A 201 -1.35 11.01 4.90
N LYS A 202 -0.59 11.26 5.96
CA LYS A 202 0.84 11.59 5.92
C LYS A 202 1.72 10.37 6.15
N ALA A 203 2.92 10.36 5.59
CA ALA A 203 3.86 9.27 5.67
C ALA A 203 5.28 9.72 6.05
N ASN A 204 5.98 8.82 6.70
CA ASN A 204 7.41 8.87 6.98
C ASN A 204 7.95 7.44 7.08
N ALA A 205 9.27 7.26 7.09
CA ALA A 205 9.89 5.94 7.11
C ALA A 205 9.38 5.00 8.22
N LYS A 206 9.05 5.53 9.41
CA LYS A 206 8.62 4.70 10.56
C LYS A 206 7.25 4.07 10.41
N ASN A 207 6.36 4.63 9.58
CA ASN A 207 5.02 4.06 9.35
C ASN A 207 4.91 3.29 8.04
N PHE A 208 6.03 3.00 7.39
CA PHE A 208 6.10 2.21 6.17
C PHE A 208 5.56 0.79 6.40
N ALA A 209 4.67 0.34 5.53
CA ALA A 209 4.07 -0.98 5.59
C ALA A 209 4.65 -1.90 4.51
N ALA A 210 5.35 -2.93 4.96
CA ALA A 210 5.98 -3.94 4.08
C ALA A 210 5.02 -5.14 3.88
N ARG A 211 3.83 -4.90 3.26
CA ARG A 211 2.74 -5.89 3.16
C ARG A 211 2.87 -6.90 2.03
N HIS A 212 3.77 -6.66 1.08
CA HIS A 212 3.97 -7.51 -0.09
C HIS A 212 5.26 -8.32 0.05
N ASN A 213 5.18 -9.49 0.67
CA ASN A 213 6.35 -10.34 0.94
C ASN A 213 7.51 -9.56 1.59
N GLN A 214 7.22 -8.87 2.70
CA GLN A 214 8.13 -8.03 3.47
C GLN A 214 8.64 -6.78 2.73
N LYS A 215 8.05 -6.43 1.61
CA LYS A 215 8.29 -5.20 0.88
C LYS A 215 7.04 -4.35 0.81
N GLY A 216 7.21 -3.05 0.72
CA GLY A 216 6.16 -2.07 0.44
C GLY A 216 6.57 -1.16 -0.69
N LEU A 217 5.61 -0.43 -1.24
CA LEU A 217 5.80 0.41 -2.40
C LEU A 217 6.09 1.86 -2.00
N ILE A 218 6.98 2.48 -2.76
CA ILE A 218 7.31 3.90 -2.71
C ILE A 218 7.12 4.49 -4.11
N LEU A 219 6.35 5.57 -4.20
CA LEU A 219 6.21 6.41 -5.38
C LEU A 219 7.14 7.62 -5.24
N PHE A 220 7.91 7.91 -6.26
CA PHE A 220 8.81 9.05 -6.35
C PHE A 220 8.17 10.23 -7.10
N LEU A 221 8.74 11.42 -6.95
CA LEU A 221 8.23 12.64 -7.61
C LEU A 221 8.39 12.62 -9.15
N ASP A 222 9.25 11.77 -9.69
CA ASP A 222 9.33 11.51 -11.14
C ASP A 222 8.22 10.57 -11.65
N GLY A 223 7.41 10.02 -10.75
CA GLY A 223 6.32 9.09 -11.04
C GLY A 223 6.75 7.61 -11.06
N SER A 224 8.03 7.29 -10.83
CA SER A 224 8.47 5.89 -10.71
C SER A 224 8.00 5.27 -9.39
N VAL A 225 7.65 3.95 -9.43
CA VAL A 225 7.24 3.17 -8.26
C VAL A 225 8.25 2.03 -8.06
N ARG A 226 8.73 1.89 -6.82
CA ARG A 226 9.70 0.84 -6.47
C ARG A 226 9.31 0.17 -5.15
N ALA A 227 9.66 -1.11 -5.00
CA ALA A 227 9.42 -1.88 -3.80
C ALA A 227 10.67 -1.92 -2.91
N TYR A 228 10.50 -1.60 -1.63
CA TYR A 228 11.56 -1.58 -0.62
C TYR A 228 11.21 -2.48 0.57
N ALA A 229 12.22 -3.07 1.18
CA ALA A 229 12.07 -3.69 2.49
C ALA A 229 12.13 -2.61 3.60
N PHE A 230 11.54 -2.89 4.77
CA PHE A 230 11.61 -1.96 5.90
C PHE A 230 13.06 -1.65 6.32
N SER A 231 13.93 -2.66 6.29
CA SER A 231 15.36 -2.52 6.63
C SER A 231 16.16 -1.61 5.70
N GLU A 232 15.62 -1.29 4.53
CA GLU A 232 16.24 -0.33 3.60
C GLU A 232 15.88 1.13 3.95
N LEU A 233 14.86 1.34 4.82
CA LEU A 233 14.40 2.66 5.22
C LEU A 233 14.90 3.10 6.59
N VAL A 234 15.08 2.17 7.50
CA VAL A 234 15.47 2.42 8.88
C VAL A 234 16.54 1.43 9.35
N ASP A 235 17.39 1.89 10.25
CA ASP A 235 18.36 1.03 10.92
C ASP A 235 17.73 0.16 12.01
N ASN A 236 18.56 -0.67 12.64
CA ASN A 236 18.15 -1.57 13.72
C ASN A 236 17.69 -0.82 15.00
N THR A 237 17.96 0.50 15.09
CA THR A 237 17.48 1.36 16.19
C THR A 237 16.16 2.06 15.86
N GLY A 238 15.62 1.87 14.66
CA GLY A 238 14.41 2.54 14.15
C GLY A 238 14.63 3.97 13.70
N ARG A 239 15.86 4.39 13.53
CA ARG A 239 16.19 5.66 12.91
C ARG A 239 16.18 5.48 11.40
N THR A 240 15.75 6.52 10.70
CA THR A 240 15.89 6.56 9.25
C THR A 240 17.37 6.51 8.89
N ILE A 241 17.75 5.65 7.95
CA ILE A 241 19.11 5.50 7.48
C ILE A 241 19.50 6.73 6.67
N PHE A 242 20.64 7.38 7.00
CA PHE A 242 21.15 8.55 6.31
C PHE A 242 22.68 8.54 6.19
N PRO A 243 23.19 9.00 5.06
CA PRO A 243 22.49 9.28 3.80
C PRO A 243 21.89 8.02 3.19
N GLN A 244 20.74 8.13 2.52
CA GLN A 244 20.16 7.04 1.75
C GLN A 244 20.54 7.21 0.28
N GLU A 245 21.21 6.21 -0.27
CA GLU A 245 21.74 6.26 -1.63
C GLU A 245 20.62 6.41 -2.68
N ASN A 246 19.45 5.81 -2.41
CA ASN A 246 18.33 5.73 -3.36
C ASN A 246 17.02 6.35 -2.86
N LEU A 247 17.00 6.95 -1.67
CA LEU A 247 15.80 7.52 -1.04
C LEU A 247 16.11 8.87 -0.41
N ILE A 248 15.39 9.89 -0.84
CA ILE A 248 15.47 11.25 -0.29
C ILE A 248 14.08 11.64 0.22
N TRP A 249 14.02 12.17 1.43
CA TRP A 249 12.77 12.59 2.05
C TRP A 249 12.52 14.09 1.96
N THR A 250 13.55 14.88 1.70
CA THR A 250 13.48 16.35 1.67
C THR A 250 13.68 16.86 0.25
N PRO A 251 13.12 18.03 -0.11
CA PRO A 251 13.33 18.63 -1.42
C PRO A 251 14.80 18.93 -1.71
N ASN A 252 15.55 19.31 -0.69
CA ASN A 252 16.98 19.65 -0.80
C ASN A 252 17.79 18.89 0.25
N PRO A 253 18.34 17.71 -0.10
CA PRO A 253 19.10 16.88 0.82
C PRO A 253 20.47 17.47 1.21
N GLU A 254 21.02 18.40 0.44
CA GLU A 254 22.28 19.08 0.79
C GLU A 254 22.10 20.02 1.99
N LYS A 255 20.94 20.70 2.07
CA LYS A 255 20.60 21.60 3.18
C LYS A 255 19.97 20.87 4.35
N ASN A 256 19.21 19.85 4.07
CA ASN A 256 18.53 19.05 5.07
C ASN A 256 18.40 17.62 4.54
N PRO A 257 19.37 16.73 4.80
CA PRO A 257 19.37 15.36 4.31
C PRO A 257 18.13 14.57 4.78
N ASN A 258 17.46 15.07 5.81
CA ASN A 258 16.19 14.52 6.25
C ASN A 258 15.44 15.35 7.25
#